data_073a2c0a5679b3564df21f83eccfa2ab
#
_entry.id   073a2c0a5679b3564df21f83eccfa2ab
#
_cell.length_a   1.000
_cell.length_b   1.000
_cell.length_c   1.000
_cell.angle_alpha   90.00
_cell.angle_beta   90.00
_cell.angle_gamma   90.00
#
_symmetry.space_group_name_H-M   'P 1'
#
loop_
_entity.id
_entity.type
_entity.pdbx_description
1 polymer ?
#
loop_
_entity_poly.entity_id
_entity_poly.type
_entity_poly.pdbx_seq_one_letter_code
_entity_poly.pdbx_strand_id
1 'polypeptide(L)'
;MPNWCDNKMDVRGPTEQVKKFMSDVEGYGPFDEESKGEIDLFDFNKIIPMPQEAKDNYNDIGYNWQVTNWGCKWGANVNDVNLIERKDGISIVGYSCDTPWCPANENFFRTLGEKYPDLHFINRYCEPGMGFAGVIEVCGEDFSVFVS
;
A
#
# COMPACT_ATOMS: atom_id res chain seq x y z
N MET A 1 5.90 -15.79 13.93
CA MET A 1 5.32 -15.52 12.62
C MET A 1 4.08 -14.66 12.75
N PRO A 2 3.94 -13.62 11.95
CA PRO A 2 2.72 -12.82 12.01
C PRO A 2 1.56 -13.58 11.37
N ASN A 3 0.35 -13.24 11.79
CA ASN A 3 -0.83 -13.55 11.00
C ASN A 3 -0.80 -12.63 9.77
N TRP A 4 -1.16 -13.16 8.62
CA TRP A 4 -1.17 -12.37 7.40
C TRP A 4 -2.56 -11.83 7.10
N CYS A 5 -2.62 -10.54 6.85
CA CYS A 5 -3.82 -9.88 6.38
C CYS A 5 -3.82 -9.87 4.86
N ASP A 6 -4.86 -10.44 4.27
CA ASP A 6 -5.04 -10.46 2.83
C ASP A 6 -5.66 -9.15 2.38
N ASN A 7 -5.05 -8.50 1.40
CA ASN A 7 -5.52 -7.23 0.87
C ASN A 7 -5.74 -7.33 -0.64
N LYS A 8 -6.85 -6.79 -1.10
CA LYS A 8 -7.12 -6.58 -2.51
C LYS A 8 -7.42 -5.11 -2.72
N MET A 9 -6.46 -4.39 -3.30
CA MET A 9 -6.60 -2.97 -3.53
C MET A 9 -6.81 -2.69 -5.00
N ASP A 10 -7.93 -2.02 -5.33
CA ASP A 10 -8.21 -1.52 -6.66
C ASP A 10 -7.87 -0.03 -6.71
N VAL A 11 -7.15 0.36 -7.76
CA VAL A 11 -6.81 1.76 -8.04
C VAL A 11 -7.43 2.12 -9.39
N ARG A 12 -8.37 3.06 -9.38
CA ARG A 12 -9.17 3.41 -10.54
C ARG A 12 -9.03 4.88 -10.87
N GLY A 13 -8.93 5.20 -12.15
CA GLY A 13 -8.91 6.57 -12.63
C GLY A 13 -8.46 6.67 -14.08
N PRO A 14 -8.09 7.89 -14.53
CA PRO A 14 -7.57 8.08 -15.88
C PRO A 14 -6.38 7.16 -16.15
N THR A 15 -6.37 6.55 -17.31
CA THR A 15 -5.36 5.52 -17.66
C THR A 15 -3.93 5.97 -17.42
N GLU A 16 -3.59 7.20 -17.83
CA GLU A 16 -2.24 7.72 -17.65
C GLU A 16 -1.86 7.87 -16.16
N GLN A 17 -2.83 8.29 -15.33
CA GLN A 17 -2.62 8.41 -13.90
C GLN A 17 -2.45 7.06 -13.22
N VAL A 18 -3.25 6.07 -13.63
CA VAL A 18 -3.11 4.71 -13.13
C VAL A 18 -1.73 4.13 -13.47
N LYS A 19 -1.30 4.30 -14.72
CA LYS A 19 0.02 3.82 -15.16
C LYS A 19 1.16 4.54 -14.45
N LYS A 20 1.01 5.84 -14.22
CA LYS A 20 1.98 6.61 -13.45
C LYS A 20 2.08 6.08 -12.02
N PHE A 21 0.93 5.82 -11.38
CA PHE A 21 0.91 5.22 -10.05
C PHE A 21 1.66 3.89 -10.01
N MET A 22 1.37 2.99 -10.97
CA MET A 22 2.03 1.68 -11.04
C MET A 22 3.55 1.82 -11.11
N SER A 23 4.05 2.77 -11.89
CA SER A 23 5.48 3.03 -12.01
C SER A 23 6.07 3.66 -10.74
N ASP A 24 5.35 4.63 -10.16
CA ASP A 24 5.83 5.39 -9.01
C ASP A 24 5.98 4.53 -7.75
N VAL A 25 5.13 3.50 -7.58
CA VAL A 25 5.12 2.69 -6.36
C VAL A 25 6.06 1.49 -6.41
N GLU A 26 6.72 1.25 -7.52
CA GLU A 26 7.75 0.22 -7.61
C GLU A 26 9.03 0.70 -6.91
N GLY A 27 9.63 -0.18 -6.11
CA GLY A 27 10.84 0.16 -5.39
C GLY A 27 11.52 -1.05 -4.79
N TYR A 28 12.53 -0.80 -3.96
CA TYR A 28 13.34 -1.85 -3.36
C TYR A 28 13.23 -1.88 -1.83
N GLY A 29 12.23 -1.18 -1.27
CA GLY A 29 12.07 -1.07 0.17
C GLY A 29 13.04 -0.08 0.80
N PRO A 30 12.91 0.16 2.12
CA PRO A 30 13.77 1.14 2.80
C PRO A 30 15.19 0.66 3.06
N PHE A 31 15.42 -0.66 3.06
CA PHE A 31 16.71 -1.26 3.43
C PHE A 31 17.48 -1.88 2.27
N ASP A 32 16.79 -2.17 1.17
CA ASP A 32 17.43 -2.83 0.05
C ASP A 32 18.15 -1.84 -0.85
N GLU A 33 19.34 -2.24 -1.29
CA GLU A 33 20.04 -1.53 -2.35
C GLU A 33 19.56 -2.07 -3.69
N GLU A 34 19.51 -1.20 -4.70
CA GLU A 34 19.04 -1.56 -6.05
C GLU A 34 19.70 -2.81 -6.63
N SER A 35 20.92 -3.10 -6.22
CA SER A 35 21.68 -4.24 -6.75
C SER A 35 21.41 -5.56 -6.05
N LYS A 36 20.63 -5.60 -4.97
CA LYS A 36 20.52 -6.77 -4.09
C LYS A 36 19.13 -7.35 -3.95
N GLY A 37 18.09 -6.59 -4.25
CA GLY A 37 16.73 -7.03 -4.03
C GLY A 37 15.94 -7.19 -5.32
N GLU A 38 14.87 -7.97 -5.24
CA GLU A 38 13.87 -7.99 -6.28
C GLU A 38 13.03 -6.71 -6.14
N ILE A 39 12.53 -6.20 -7.26
CA ILE A 39 11.68 -5.04 -7.23
C ILE A 39 10.38 -5.38 -6.51
N ASP A 40 9.97 -4.49 -5.60
CA ASP A 40 8.68 -4.56 -4.94
C ASP A 40 7.67 -3.79 -5.78
N LEU A 41 6.61 -4.45 -6.19
CA LEU A 41 5.61 -3.85 -7.08
C LEU A 41 4.73 -2.83 -6.36
N PHE A 42 4.67 -2.86 -5.03
CA PHE A 42 4.01 -1.84 -4.22
C PHE A 42 4.85 -1.59 -2.97
N ASP A 43 5.79 -0.67 -3.10
CA ASP A 43 6.72 -0.33 -2.03
C ASP A 43 6.17 0.82 -1.19
N PHE A 44 5.82 0.53 0.06
CA PHE A 44 5.29 1.53 0.98
C PHE A 44 6.27 2.69 1.21
N ASN A 45 7.56 2.43 1.08
CA ASN A 45 8.59 3.46 1.21
C ASN A 45 8.51 4.53 0.11
N LYS A 46 7.88 4.20 -1.02
CA LYS A 46 7.65 5.16 -2.11
C LYS A 46 6.49 6.11 -1.80
N ILE A 47 5.62 5.72 -0.89
CA ILE A 47 4.47 6.53 -0.48
C ILE A 47 4.84 7.40 0.73
N ILE A 48 5.34 6.77 1.79
CA ILE A 48 5.84 7.47 2.99
C ILE A 48 7.26 6.97 3.24
N PRO A 49 8.28 7.72 2.79
CA PRO A 49 9.67 7.28 2.92
C PRO A 49 10.12 7.20 4.37
N MET A 50 10.80 6.10 4.70
CA MET A 50 11.39 5.94 6.02
C MET A 50 12.61 6.86 6.17
N PRO A 51 12.68 7.67 7.25
CA PRO A 51 13.84 8.52 7.49
C PRO A 51 15.10 7.70 7.75
N GLN A 52 16.26 8.25 7.41
CA GLN A 52 17.55 7.57 7.61
C GLN A 52 17.78 7.19 9.07
N GLU A 53 17.39 8.06 10.00
CA GLU A 53 17.49 7.79 11.44
C GLU A 53 16.73 6.50 11.84
N ALA A 54 15.54 6.30 11.29
CA ALA A 54 14.75 5.09 11.56
C ALA A 54 15.38 3.84 10.93
N LYS A 55 16.00 3.99 9.76
CA LYS A 55 16.72 2.89 9.11
C LYS A 55 17.95 2.47 9.92
N ASP A 56 18.70 3.45 10.44
CA ASP A 56 19.92 3.20 11.19
C ASP A 56 19.66 2.59 12.56
N ASN A 57 18.48 2.86 13.15
CA ASN A 57 18.09 2.42 14.49
C ASN A 57 16.78 1.64 14.44
N TYR A 58 16.74 0.61 13.63
CA TYR A 58 15.48 -0.10 13.38
C TYR A 58 14.84 -0.68 14.64
N ASN A 59 15.66 -1.29 15.52
CA ASN A 59 15.14 -1.90 16.75
C ASN A 59 14.57 -0.87 17.73
N ASP A 60 15.12 0.32 17.78
CA ASP A 60 14.70 1.37 18.72
C ASP A 60 13.65 2.31 18.13
N ILE A 61 13.75 2.61 16.83
CA ILE A 61 12.94 3.64 16.16
C ILE A 61 12.19 3.09 14.97
N GLY A 62 12.85 2.30 14.11
CA GLY A 62 12.33 1.92 12.80
C GLY A 62 11.06 1.10 12.84
N TYR A 63 10.98 0.12 13.73
CA TYR A 63 9.78 -0.68 13.89
C TYR A 63 8.57 0.18 14.29
N ASN A 64 8.74 1.02 15.31
CA ASN A 64 7.68 1.91 15.75
C ASN A 64 7.31 2.93 14.67
N TRP A 65 8.30 3.39 13.90
CA TRP A 65 8.06 4.29 12.79
C TRP A 65 7.16 3.63 11.72
N GLN A 66 7.44 2.37 11.36
CA GLN A 66 6.62 1.64 10.40
C GLN A 66 5.19 1.46 10.89
N VAL A 67 5.01 1.05 12.14
CA VAL A 67 3.69 0.84 12.73
C VAL A 67 2.90 2.16 12.81
N THR A 68 3.57 3.25 13.12
CA THR A 68 2.93 4.56 13.22
C THR A 68 2.56 5.13 11.85
N ASN A 69 3.47 5.04 10.88
CA ASN A 69 3.30 5.71 9.58
C ASN A 69 2.65 4.83 8.51
N TRP A 70 2.94 3.54 8.50
CA TRP A 70 2.35 2.60 7.55
C TRP A 70 1.20 1.79 8.17
N GLY A 71 1.23 1.59 9.48
CA GLY A 71 0.26 0.77 10.20
C GLY A 71 0.67 -0.68 10.36
N CYS A 72 1.71 -1.13 9.65
CA CYS A 72 2.23 -2.49 9.74
C CYS A 72 3.73 -2.47 9.49
N LYS A 73 4.42 -3.48 10.00
CA LYS A 73 5.84 -3.62 9.72
C LYS A 73 6.04 -4.18 8.31
N TRP A 74 7.18 -3.87 7.70
CA TRP A 74 7.65 -4.37 6.39
C TRP A 74 6.88 -3.89 5.16
N GLY A 75 5.64 -3.46 5.28
CA GLY A 75 4.81 -3.09 4.14
C GLY A 75 4.14 -4.29 3.49
N ALA A 76 3.80 -4.15 2.21
CA ALA A 76 3.06 -5.16 1.47
C ALA A 76 3.96 -6.18 0.79
N ASN A 77 3.53 -7.44 0.79
CA ASN A 77 4.09 -8.49 -0.04
C ASN A 77 3.11 -8.75 -1.18
N VAL A 78 3.45 -8.29 -2.39
CA VAL A 78 2.55 -8.35 -3.54
C VAL A 78 2.57 -9.72 -4.18
N ASN A 79 1.40 -10.33 -4.31
CA ASN A 79 1.22 -11.65 -4.92
C ASN A 79 0.81 -11.57 -6.39
N ASP A 80 0.06 -10.52 -6.75
CA ASP A 80 -0.47 -10.37 -8.09
C ASP A 80 -0.82 -8.92 -8.39
N VAL A 81 -0.60 -8.50 -9.63
CA VAL A 81 -0.99 -7.17 -10.14
C VAL A 81 -1.71 -7.38 -11.46
N ASN A 82 -2.91 -6.82 -11.58
CA ASN A 82 -3.74 -6.98 -12.77
C ASN A 82 -4.25 -5.63 -13.26
N LEU A 83 -3.86 -5.23 -14.48
CA LEU A 83 -4.31 -3.98 -15.10
C LEU A 83 -5.41 -4.25 -16.10
N ILE A 84 -6.51 -3.52 -15.97
CA ILE A 84 -7.62 -3.53 -16.91
C ILE A 84 -7.74 -2.14 -17.51
N GLU A 85 -7.50 -2.02 -18.82
CA GLU A 85 -7.66 -0.77 -19.56
C GLU A 85 -9.02 -0.77 -20.26
N ARG A 86 -9.78 0.30 -20.00
CA ARG A 86 -11.09 0.47 -20.63
C ARG A 86 -11.00 1.43 -21.82
N LYS A 87 -11.92 1.31 -22.76
CA LYS A 87 -11.97 2.15 -23.96
C LYS A 87 -12.37 3.60 -23.67
N ASP A 88 -12.99 3.84 -22.53
CA ASP A 88 -13.43 5.19 -22.11
C ASP A 88 -12.34 6.04 -21.50
N GLY A 89 -11.09 5.56 -21.50
CA GLY A 89 -9.94 6.28 -20.93
C GLY A 89 -9.78 6.08 -19.42
N ILE A 90 -10.57 5.21 -18.81
CA ILE A 90 -10.49 4.84 -17.41
C ILE A 90 -9.83 3.47 -17.31
N SER A 91 -8.92 3.30 -16.37
CA SER A 91 -8.29 2.02 -16.10
C SER A 91 -8.40 1.67 -14.62
N ILE A 92 -8.27 0.39 -14.33
CA ILE A 92 -8.26 -0.14 -12.97
C ILE A 92 -7.06 -1.07 -12.86
N VAL A 93 -6.22 -0.85 -11.85
CA VAL A 93 -5.19 -1.83 -11.48
C VAL A 93 -5.53 -2.44 -10.14
N GLY A 94 -5.50 -3.76 -10.07
CA GLY A 94 -5.73 -4.51 -8.85
C GLY A 94 -4.42 -5.07 -8.31
N TYR A 95 -4.17 -4.84 -7.01
CA TYR A 95 -3.04 -5.40 -6.28
C TYR A 95 -3.57 -6.39 -5.26
N SER A 96 -3.10 -7.63 -5.35
CA SER A 96 -3.32 -8.63 -4.31
C SER A 96 -2.05 -8.72 -3.49
N CYS A 97 -2.14 -8.43 -2.20
CA CYS A 97 -0.96 -8.41 -1.34
C CYS A 97 -1.28 -8.81 0.09
N ASP A 98 -0.25 -9.24 0.80
CA ASP A 98 -0.34 -9.58 2.21
C ASP A 98 0.42 -8.55 3.04
N THR A 99 -0.16 -8.16 4.17
CA THR A 99 0.49 -7.31 5.15
C THR A 99 0.48 -7.99 6.51
N PRO A 100 1.53 -7.78 7.35
CA PRO A 100 1.57 -8.42 8.66
C PRO A 100 0.51 -7.85 9.60
N TRP A 101 -0.34 -8.71 10.16
CA TRP A 101 -1.34 -8.46 11.21
C TRP A 101 -2.56 -7.65 10.79
N CYS A 102 -2.39 -6.62 9.97
CA CYS A 102 -3.45 -5.68 9.63
C CYS A 102 -3.15 -4.99 8.31
N PRO A 103 -4.15 -4.31 7.69
CA PRO A 103 -3.86 -3.50 6.51
C PRO A 103 -3.03 -2.26 6.89
N ALA A 104 -2.54 -1.54 5.90
CA ALA A 104 -1.97 -0.21 6.11
C ALA A 104 -3.00 0.68 6.80
N ASN A 105 -2.53 1.69 7.53
CA ASN A 105 -3.40 2.53 8.37
C ASN A 105 -4.03 3.70 7.60
N GLU A 106 -4.87 4.45 8.32
CA GLU A 106 -5.54 5.63 7.76
C GLU A 106 -4.54 6.66 7.24
N ASN A 107 -3.45 6.90 7.97
CA ASN A 107 -2.42 7.86 7.55
C ASN A 107 -1.83 7.49 6.18
N PHE A 108 -1.55 6.21 5.97
CA PHE A 108 -1.03 5.71 4.70
C PHE A 108 -2.03 5.94 3.56
N PHE A 109 -3.29 5.56 3.77
CA PHE A 109 -4.32 5.72 2.74
C PHE A 109 -4.66 7.18 2.46
N ARG A 110 -4.67 8.05 3.48
CA ARG A 110 -4.85 9.48 3.26
C ARG A 110 -3.70 10.07 2.45
N THR A 111 -2.48 9.60 2.69
CA THR A 111 -1.31 10.03 1.90
C THR A 111 -1.43 9.61 0.45
N LEU A 112 -1.95 8.41 0.18
CA LEU A 112 -2.26 7.98 -1.19
C LEU A 112 -3.23 8.95 -1.87
N GLY A 113 -4.31 9.32 -1.19
CA GLY A 113 -5.29 10.26 -1.72
C GLY A 113 -4.72 11.64 -1.99
N GLU A 114 -3.83 12.12 -1.14
CA GLU A 114 -3.16 13.41 -1.30
C GLU A 114 -2.19 13.42 -2.48
N LYS A 115 -1.42 12.34 -2.63
CA LYS A 115 -0.43 12.22 -3.71
C LYS A 115 -1.06 11.96 -5.06
N TYR A 116 -2.19 11.28 -5.09
CA TYR A 116 -2.87 10.86 -6.32
C TYR A 116 -4.35 11.25 -6.25
N PRO A 117 -4.67 12.55 -6.25
CA PRO A 117 -6.05 13.01 -6.03
C PRO A 117 -7.03 12.62 -7.13
N ASP A 118 -6.53 12.27 -8.32
CA ASP A 118 -7.37 11.84 -9.43
C ASP A 118 -7.69 10.34 -9.41
N LEU A 119 -7.10 9.60 -8.47
CA LEU A 119 -7.30 8.16 -8.36
C LEU A 119 -8.22 7.81 -7.20
N HIS A 120 -8.99 6.75 -7.40
CA HIS A 120 -9.88 6.19 -6.40
C HIS A 120 -9.28 4.86 -5.92
N PHE A 121 -9.00 4.76 -4.62
CA PHE A 121 -8.41 3.60 -3.99
C PHE A 121 -9.46 2.89 -3.15
N ILE A 122 -9.62 1.58 -3.37
CA ILE A 122 -10.50 0.74 -2.57
C ILE A 122 -9.69 -0.48 -2.14
N ASN A 123 -9.51 -0.66 -0.84
CA ASN A 123 -8.79 -1.81 -0.30
C ASN A 123 -9.74 -2.69 0.51
N ARG A 124 -9.93 -3.91 0.07
CA ARG A 124 -10.70 -4.93 0.80
C ARG A 124 -9.70 -5.83 1.52
N TYR A 125 -9.84 -5.93 2.83
CA TYR A 125 -8.90 -6.71 3.62
C TYR A 125 -9.61 -7.74 4.49
N CYS A 126 -8.89 -8.83 4.76
CA CYS A 126 -9.37 -9.91 5.62
C CYS A 126 -8.19 -10.53 6.37
N GLU A 127 -8.31 -10.64 7.68
CA GLU A 127 -7.33 -11.36 8.49
C GLU A 127 -8.07 -12.52 9.18
N PRO A 128 -7.99 -13.73 8.60
CA PRO A 128 -8.78 -14.87 9.11
C PRO A 128 -8.32 -15.40 10.46
N GLY A 129 -7.04 -15.22 10.81
CA GLY A 129 -6.53 -15.68 12.10
C GLY A 129 -7.15 -14.99 13.28
N MET A 130 -7.39 -13.68 13.19
CA MET A 130 -8.07 -12.89 14.22
C MET A 130 -9.54 -12.65 13.91
N GLY A 131 -10.00 -13.04 12.73
CA GLY A 131 -11.41 -13.00 12.38
C GLY A 131 -11.95 -11.61 12.06
N PHE A 132 -11.17 -10.73 11.44
CA PHE A 132 -11.68 -9.43 11.04
C PHE A 132 -11.53 -9.19 9.53
N ALA A 133 -12.39 -8.32 9.02
CA ALA A 133 -12.40 -7.92 7.61
C ALA A 133 -12.95 -6.50 7.50
N GLY A 134 -12.66 -5.85 6.38
CA GLY A 134 -13.17 -4.51 6.15
C GLY A 134 -12.84 -3.98 4.76
N VAL A 135 -13.27 -2.75 4.53
CA VAL A 135 -13.02 -2.02 3.30
C VAL A 135 -12.55 -0.62 3.65
N ILE A 136 -11.44 -0.21 3.06
CA ILE A 136 -10.91 1.14 3.17
C ILE A 136 -11.03 1.79 1.80
N GLU A 137 -11.59 3.01 1.77
CA GLU A 137 -11.80 3.74 0.52
C GLU A 137 -11.27 5.16 0.66
N VAL A 138 -10.51 5.63 -0.33
CA VAL A 138 -10.02 7.00 -0.36
C VAL A 138 -10.06 7.53 -1.79
N CYS A 139 -10.52 8.77 -1.93
CA CYS A 139 -10.54 9.50 -3.19
C CYS A 139 -10.25 10.97 -2.87
N GLY A 140 -9.05 11.45 -3.22
CA GLY A 140 -8.62 12.79 -2.82
C GLY A 140 -8.61 12.93 -1.29
N GLU A 141 -9.42 13.85 -0.77
CA GLU A 141 -9.54 14.10 0.68
C GLU A 141 -10.60 13.21 1.35
N ASP A 142 -11.44 12.54 0.57
CA ASP A 142 -12.51 11.70 1.10
C ASP A 142 -11.97 10.35 1.53
N PHE A 143 -12.21 10.02 2.78
CA PHE A 143 -11.76 8.75 3.39
C PHE A 143 -12.93 8.10 4.12
N SER A 144 -13.10 6.81 3.92
CA SER A 144 -14.08 6.03 4.68
C SER A 144 -13.56 4.62 4.95
N VAL A 145 -14.03 4.02 6.03
CA VAL A 145 -13.70 2.66 6.40
C VAL A 145 -14.93 1.94 6.92
N PHE A 146 -15.12 0.70 6.46
CA PHE A 146 -16.11 -0.22 7.01
C PHE A 146 -15.39 -1.39 7.61
N VAL A 147 -15.74 -1.75 8.85
CA VAL A 147 -15.20 -2.91 9.54
C VAL A 147 -16.34 -3.87 9.82
N SER A 148 -16.11 -5.10 9.48
CA SER A 148 -17.08 -6.19 9.71
C SER A 148 -16.78 -6.91 11.01
#